data_fc3ff019936a0e94bbb8b696c0b2bd00
#
_entry.id   fc3ff019936a0e94bbb8b696c0b2bd00
#
_cell.length_a   1.000
_cell.length_b   1.000
_cell.length_c   1.000
_cell.angle_alpha   90.00
_cell.angle_beta   90.00
_cell.angle_gamma   90.00
#
_symmetry.space_group_name_H-M   'P 1'
#
loop_
_entity.id
_entity.type
_entity.pdbx_description
1 polymer ?
#
loop_
_entity_poly.entity_id
_entity_poly.type
_entity_poly.pdbx_seq_one_letter_code
_entity_poly.pdbx_strand_id
1 'polypeptide(L)'
;MALQLNWTDNTTGVTYNNAYAVIDKITYEKSSGSNYSILAHVYVYKDSTAYNDGLKSIGKRNYTATVSIPSTDTAQNYRNIVRQAYLDMKQNSPWDTATDV
;
A
#
# COMPACT_ATOMS: atom_id res chain seq x y z
N MET A 1 -1.09 -0.66 9.42
CA MET A 1 -0.79 0.55 8.65
C MET A 1 -1.64 0.58 7.39
N ALA A 2 -2.16 1.74 7.05
CA ALA A 2 -2.98 1.93 5.86
C ALA A 2 -2.84 3.37 5.38
N LEU A 3 -3.37 3.67 4.20
CA LEU A 3 -3.35 5.02 3.63
C LEU A 3 -4.77 5.50 3.40
N GLN A 4 -5.03 6.76 3.74
CA GLN A 4 -6.29 7.42 3.46
C GLN A 4 -6.08 8.47 2.37
N LEU A 5 -6.93 8.45 1.34
CA LEU A 5 -6.78 9.34 0.20
C LEU A 5 -8.12 9.54 -0.52
N ASN A 6 -8.14 10.48 -1.44
CA ASN A 6 -9.25 10.61 -2.38
C ASN A 6 -9.02 9.63 -3.52
N TRP A 7 -10.03 8.82 -3.81
CA TRP A 7 -9.95 7.78 -4.83
C TRP A 7 -11.12 7.89 -5.79
N THR A 8 -10.82 7.99 -7.07
CA THR A 8 -11.85 8.00 -8.12
C THR A 8 -11.91 6.64 -8.78
N ASP A 9 -13.09 6.03 -8.76
CA ASP A 9 -13.36 4.79 -9.49
C ASP A 9 -13.54 5.12 -10.97
N ASN A 10 -12.61 4.67 -11.80
CA ASN A 10 -12.62 4.97 -13.23
C ASN A 10 -13.78 4.30 -13.97
N THR A 11 -14.38 3.27 -13.39
CA THR A 11 -15.51 2.57 -14.02
C THR A 11 -16.82 3.33 -13.83
N THR A 12 -17.03 3.90 -12.62
CA THR A 12 -18.27 4.60 -12.28
C THR A 12 -18.13 6.11 -12.26
N GLY A 13 -16.90 6.63 -12.21
CA GLY A 13 -16.62 8.06 -12.07
C GLY A 13 -16.87 8.61 -10.67
N VAL A 14 -17.16 7.74 -9.70
CA VAL A 14 -17.42 8.16 -8.33
C VAL A 14 -16.11 8.42 -7.59
N THR A 15 -16.03 9.55 -6.86
CA THR A 15 -14.89 9.87 -6.02
C THR A 15 -15.22 9.61 -4.55
N TYR A 16 -14.34 8.85 -3.89
CA TYR A 16 -14.43 8.53 -2.48
C TYR A 16 -13.38 9.37 -1.72
N ASN A 17 -13.83 10.27 -0.86
CA ASN A 17 -12.94 11.24 -0.22
C ASN A 17 -12.11 10.66 0.93
N ASN A 18 -12.58 9.58 1.53
CA ASN A 18 -11.92 8.94 2.67
C ASN A 18 -11.57 7.48 2.36
N ALA A 19 -11.21 7.21 1.12
CA ALA A 19 -10.86 5.85 0.72
C ALA A 19 -9.70 5.32 1.55
N TYR A 20 -9.76 4.04 1.86
CA TYR A 20 -8.83 3.36 2.75
C TYR A 20 -8.08 2.30 1.96
N ALA A 21 -6.78 2.53 1.75
CA ALA A 21 -5.93 1.64 0.96
C ALA A 21 -5.07 0.79 1.88
N VAL A 22 -5.10 -0.52 1.66
CA VAL A 22 -4.39 -1.50 2.49
C VAL A 22 -3.60 -2.44 1.60
N ILE A 23 -2.35 -2.68 1.95
CA ILE A 23 -1.60 -3.77 1.36
C ILE A 23 -2.10 -5.08 1.98
N ASP A 24 -2.80 -5.87 1.16
CA ASP A 24 -3.35 -7.15 1.61
C ASP A 24 -2.32 -8.28 1.52
N LYS A 25 -1.52 -8.25 0.46
CA LYS A 25 -0.50 -9.26 0.22
C LYS A 25 0.73 -8.60 -0.39
N ILE A 26 1.90 -9.02 0.06
CA ILE A 26 3.15 -8.59 -0.53
C ILE A 26 4.04 -9.79 -0.82
N THR A 27 4.60 -9.81 -2.03
CA THR A 27 5.60 -10.78 -2.42
C THR A 27 6.92 -10.03 -2.57
N TYR A 28 7.98 -10.58 -2.04
CA TYR A 28 9.27 -9.91 -2.10
C TYR A 28 10.39 -10.90 -2.37
N GLU A 29 11.43 -10.39 -3.03
CA GLU A 29 12.61 -11.17 -3.39
C GLU A 29 13.85 -10.30 -3.21
N LYS A 30 14.87 -10.84 -2.56
CA LYS A 30 16.13 -10.12 -2.38
C LYS A 30 16.80 -9.94 -3.72
N SER A 31 17.11 -8.69 -4.10
CA SER A 31 17.79 -8.38 -5.36
C SER A 31 19.29 -8.22 -5.18
N SER A 32 19.72 -7.37 -4.22
CA SER A 32 21.16 -7.21 -3.93
C SER A 32 21.31 -6.50 -2.59
N GLY A 33 22.29 -6.92 -1.77
CA GLY A 33 22.56 -6.28 -0.48
C GLY A 33 21.32 -6.24 0.40
N SER A 34 20.89 -5.04 0.78
CA SER A 34 19.68 -4.80 1.56
C SER A 34 18.46 -4.43 0.71
N ASN A 35 18.56 -4.56 -0.62
CA ASN A 35 17.48 -4.21 -1.54
C ASN A 35 16.59 -5.41 -1.83
N TYR A 36 15.28 -5.13 -1.92
CA TYR A 36 14.26 -6.13 -2.21
C TYR A 36 13.35 -5.64 -3.32
N SER A 37 13.09 -6.49 -4.31
CA SER A 37 12.04 -6.26 -5.28
C SER A 37 10.72 -6.71 -4.68
N ILE A 38 9.72 -5.83 -4.71
CA ILE A 38 8.42 -6.11 -4.12
C ILE A 38 7.30 -6.05 -5.14
N LEU A 39 6.27 -6.87 -4.92
CA LEU A 39 4.98 -6.76 -5.57
C LEU A 39 3.92 -6.72 -4.48
N ALA A 40 3.27 -5.58 -4.33
CA ALA A 40 2.23 -5.39 -3.33
C ALA A 40 0.86 -5.39 -3.99
N HIS A 41 -0.08 -6.14 -3.40
CA HIS A 41 -1.48 -6.11 -3.79
C HIS A 41 -2.20 -5.13 -2.88
N VAL A 42 -2.57 -3.98 -3.43
CA VAL A 42 -3.22 -2.90 -2.68
C VAL A 42 -4.71 -2.93 -2.96
N TYR A 43 -5.50 -3.10 -1.92
CA TYR A 43 -6.97 -3.03 -2.00
C TYR A 43 -7.44 -1.71 -1.45
N VAL A 44 -8.37 -1.10 -2.17
CA VAL A 44 -8.94 0.19 -1.78
C VAL A 44 -10.38 -0.03 -1.36
N TYR A 45 -10.73 0.44 -0.16
CA TYR A 45 -12.07 0.36 0.40
C TYR A 45 -12.68 1.75 0.44
N LYS A 46 -14.00 1.80 0.49
CA LYS A 46 -14.74 3.06 0.54
C LYS A 46 -14.27 3.95 1.69
N ASP A 47 -14.05 3.35 2.86
CA ASP A 47 -13.53 3.99 4.06
C ASP A 47 -13.04 2.92 5.04
N SER A 48 -12.50 3.35 6.20
CA SER A 48 -12.01 2.41 7.21
C SER A 48 -13.12 1.56 7.81
N THR A 49 -14.34 2.09 7.90
CA THR A 49 -15.49 1.33 8.41
C THR A 49 -15.83 0.17 7.49
N ALA A 50 -15.85 0.41 6.18
CA ALA A 50 -16.08 -0.64 5.19
C ALA A 50 -15.03 -1.75 5.29
N TYR A 51 -13.77 -1.40 5.49
CA TYR A 51 -12.70 -2.36 5.68
C TYR A 51 -12.92 -3.20 6.95
N ASN A 52 -13.22 -2.53 8.07
CA ASN A 52 -13.43 -3.21 9.37
C ASN A 52 -14.67 -4.12 9.37
N ASP A 53 -15.69 -3.76 8.59
CA ASP A 53 -16.93 -4.53 8.48
C ASP A 53 -16.82 -5.69 7.48
N GLY A 54 -15.66 -5.85 6.84
CA GLY A 54 -15.43 -6.91 5.86
C GLY A 54 -16.17 -6.71 4.55
N LEU A 55 -16.51 -5.48 4.21
CA LEU A 55 -17.17 -5.17 2.95
C LEU A 55 -16.19 -5.27 1.78
N LYS A 56 -16.75 -5.43 0.58
CA LYS A 56 -15.96 -5.62 -0.63
C LYS A 56 -15.16 -4.35 -0.97
N SER A 57 -13.93 -4.52 -1.44
CA SER A 57 -13.11 -3.40 -1.90
C SER A 57 -13.73 -2.75 -3.15
N ILE A 58 -13.48 -1.44 -3.31
CA ILE A 58 -13.92 -0.68 -4.48
C ILE A 58 -12.87 -0.63 -5.58
N GLY A 59 -11.65 -1.03 -5.29
CA GLY A 59 -10.57 -1.04 -6.26
C GLY A 59 -9.41 -1.88 -5.82
N LYS A 60 -8.55 -2.20 -6.78
CA LYS A 60 -7.33 -2.96 -6.55
C LYS A 60 -6.23 -2.40 -7.44
N ARG A 61 -5.03 -2.28 -6.90
CA ARG A 61 -3.83 -1.91 -7.67
C ARG A 61 -2.68 -2.81 -7.28
N ASN A 62 -1.87 -3.17 -8.26
CA ASN A 62 -0.60 -3.82 -8.01
C ASN A 62 0.48 -2.75 -7.99
N TYR A 63 1.29 -2.76 -6.95
CA TYR A 63 2.40 -1.82 -6.79
C TYR A 63 3.72 -2.58 -6.80
N THR A 64 4.60 -2.22 -7.72
CA THR A 64 5.92 -2.83 -7.83
C THR A 64 7.00 -1.79 -7.56
N ALA A 65 8.01 -2.15 -6.81
CA ALA A 65 9.11 -1.26 -6.50
C ALA A 65 10.33 -2.06 -6.02
N THR A 66 11.46 -1.37 -5.91
CA THR A 66 12.63 -1.88 -5.19
C THR A 66 12.78 -1.03 -3.94
N VAL A 67 12.75 -1.69 -2.79
CA VAL A 67 12.87 -1.02 -1.49
C VAL A 67 14.14 -1.47 -0.79
N SER A 68 14.68 -0.60 0.05
CA SER A 68 15.87 -0.89 0.84
C SER A 68 15.48 -1.01 2.31
N ILE A 69 15.92 -2.10 2.95
CA ILE A 69 15.76 -2.26 4.40
C ILE A 69 17.00 -1.68 5.07
N PRO A 70 16.85 -0.68 5.95
CA PRO A 70 18.02 -0.08 6.62
C PRO A 70 18.86 -1.11 7.36
N SER A 71 20.17 -0.96 7.32
CA SER A 71 21.10 -1.88 7.97
C SER A 71 20.94 -1.93 9.49
N THR A 72 20.37 -0.89 10.08
CA THR A 72 20.05 -0.84 11.50
C THR A 72 18.81 -1.64 11.86
N ASP A 73 18.03 -2.04 10.86
CA ASP A 73 16.84 -2.83 11.06
C ASP A 73 17.22 -4.31 10.98
N THR A 74 17.38 -4.93 12.13
CA THR A 74 17.83 -6.33 12.21
C THR A 74 16.73 -7.34 11.94
N ALA A 75 15.46 -6.91 11.97
CA ALA A 75 14.32 -7.78 11.76
C ALA A 75 13.80 -7.62 10.34
N GLN A 76 14.48 -8.17 9.36
CA GLN A 76 14.08 -8.13 7.96
C GLN A 76 12.91 -9.08 7.71
N ASN A 77 11.80 -8.80 8.38
CA ASN A 77 10.60 -9.60 8.31
C ASN A 77 9.54 -8.94 7.44
N TYR A 78 8.44 -9.63 7.27
CA TYR A 78 7.31 -9.17 6.47
C TYR A 78 6.84 -7.75 6.87
N ARG A 79 6.79 -7.46 8.18
CA ARG A 79 6.34 -6.15 8.69
C ARG A 79 7.22 -5.01 8.20
N ASN A 80 8.53 -5.18 8.22
CA ASN A 80 9.46 -4.14 7.78
C ASN A 80 9.36 -3.91 6.28
N ILE A 81 9.17 -4.96 5.50
CA ILE A 81 9.01 -4.86 4.06
C ILE A 81 7.71 -4.15 3.71
N VAL A 82 6.61 -4.46 4.40
CA VAL A 82 5.33 -3.78 4.23
C VAL A 82 5.46 -2.30 4.56
N ARG A 83 6.13 -1.97 5.65
CA ARG A 83 6.37 -0.57 6.03
C ARG A 83 7.13 0.19 4.95
N GLN A 84 8.21 -0.39 4.43
CA GLN A 84 8.98 0.25 3.36
C GLN A 84 8.15 0.39 2.09
N ALA A 85 7.29 -0.56 1.79
CA ALA A 85 6.38 -0.48 0.64
C ALA A 85 5.44 0.73 0.77
N TYR A 86 4.84 0.94 1.94
CA TYR A 86 3.98 2.12 2.17
C TYR A 86 4.76 3.42 2.04
N LEU A 87 5.96 3.49 2.59
CA LEU A 87 6.80 4.69 2.49
C LEU A 87 7.17 5.00 1.03
N ASP A 88 7.46 3.98 0.24
CA ASP A 88 7.76 4.14 -1.18
C ASP A 88 6.51 4.57 -1.97
N MET A 89 5.35 3.97 -1.67
CA MET A 89 4.08 4.33 -2.31
C MET A 89 3.77 5.82 -2.14
N LYS A 90 4.02 6.37 -0.96
CA LYS A 90 3.73 7.78 -0.66
C LYS A 90 4.57 8.76 -1.47
N GLN A 91 5.56 8.29 -2.21
CA GLN A 91 6.38 9.10 -3.11
C GLN A 91 5.87 9.04 -4.55
N ASN A 92 4.84 8.25 -4.84
CA ASN A 92 4.35 7.99 -6.18
C ASN A 92 2.84 8.19 -6.27
N SER A 93 2.40 8.78 -7.40
CA SER A 93 0.97 8.95 -7.67
C SER A 93 0.31 7.58 -7.89
N PRO A 94 -0.92 7.37 -7.43
CA PRO A 94 -1.84 8.30 -6.75
C PRO A 94 -1.66 8.37 -5.23
N TRP A 95 -0.66 7.69 -4.68
CA TRP A 95 -0.47 7.51 -3.23
C TRP A 95 0.22 8.69 -2.56
N ASP A 96 0.83 9.60 -3.34
CA ASP A 96 1.61 10.72 -2.85
C ASP A 96 0.78 11.76 -2.06
N THR A 97 -0.53 11.77 -2.25
CA THR A 97 -1.45 12.64 -1.50
C THR A 97 -2.04 11.95 -0.28
N ALA A 98 -1.70 10.69 -0.06
CA ALA A 98 -2.31 9.88 1.00
C ALA A 98 -1.74 10.24 2.38
N THR A 99 -2.57 10.01 3.40
CA THR A 99 -2.22 10.20 4.81
C THR A 99 -2.15 8.84 5.49
N ASP A 100 -1.18 8.67 6.38
CA ASP A 100 -1.10 7.46 7.22
C ASP A 100 -2.27 7.42 8.21
N VAL A 101 -2.89 6.28 8.31
CA VAL A 101 -4.02 6.05 9.22
C VAL A 101 -3.94 4.70 9.93
#